data_65ced63a5239a0961ffb20d40b20a328
#
_entry.id   65ced63a5239a0961ffb20d40b20a328
#
_cell.length_a   1.000
_cell.length_b   1.000
_cell.length_c   1.000
_cell.angle_alpha   90.00
_cell.angle_beta   90.00
_cell.angle_gamma   90.00
#
_symmetry.space_group_name_H-M   'P 1'
#
loop_
_entity.id
_entity.type
_entity.pdbx_description
1 polymer ?
#
loop_
_entity_poly.entity_id
_entity_poly.type
_entity_poly.pdbx_seq_one_letter_code
_entity_poly.pdbx_strand_id
1 'polypeptide(L)'
;MKRLLLGCTALVAAACTTPTQTASAPAAPAAQAVAAAPAAPAAPAAVAAPAAPAAPAAAPAPPAPPPIVHTDYSKGETWLCRPGIAKDYCKVDMDATVIKADGSTTIEKFKSDPNAPIDCFYIYPTVSTDPGSYSDLTPDPAEINVVRSQFARLGAHCRLYAPMYRQFTLGALRARTSGGAAPATAINPGSGTADVDDAWDWYLKNENKGRGVVIVGHSQGSGQITRLIASKIDGKPDQAKFVSAYIMGTALQVPKGKDVGGSFKSIPTCKKADDIGCVISFSSFRDTVPPSDNANFGVGRNGSEAVCTNPAAMGGGKAQPKAYFTRFGRDEKREYVKGKEIATPFVTVPGLLTTECVSEGNHSYLKVHINADAKDPRTDDPLTDVMAQGKPDPSWGLHLNDTNLGMGDLVDIVDKQGKAWKKAHP
;
A
#
# COMPACT_ATOMS: atom_id res chain seq x y z
N MET A 1 -10.89 49.07 -42.25
CA MET A 1 -9.94 49.63 -43.24
C MET A 1 -8.68 48.78 -43.23
N LYS A 2 -8.47 48.08 -44.35
CA LYS A 2 -7.16 47.82 -45.06
C LYS A 2 -5.98 47.29 -44.20
N ARG A 3 -5.28 46.25 -44.50
CA ARG A 3 -4.99 45.30 -45.63
C ARG A 3 -4.15 44.18 -45.03
N LEU A 4 -4.39 42.93 -45.16
CA LEU A 4 -3.91 41.96 -46.15
C LEU A 4 -2.47 42.13 -46.63
N LEU A 5 -1.63 41.16 -46.28
CA LEU A 5 -0.54 40.72 -47.18
C LEU A 5 -0.20 39.27 -46.93
N LEU A 6 -0.42 38.46 -47.99
CA LEU A 6 0.03 37.10 -48.19
C LEU A 6 1.54 37.07 -48.42
N GLY A 7 2.15 35.98 -48.01
CA GLY A 7 3.50 35.59 -48.45
C GLY A 7 3.62 34.07 -48.51
N CYS A 8 3.43 33.50 -49.68
CA CYS A 8 3.79 32.13 -50.07
C CYS A 8 5.28 32.06 -50.42
N THR A 9 5.97 30.98 -50.03
CA THR A 9 7.09 30.32 -50.77
C THR A 9 7.49 29.09 -49.96
N ALA A 10 7.40 27.98 -50.50
CA ALA A 10 7.95 27.10 -51.52
C ALA A 10 8.57 25.87 -50.85
N LEU A 11 8.05 24.71 -51.26
CA LEU A 11 8.57 23.38 -50.98
C LEU A 11 9.99 23.20 -51.59
N VAL A 12 10.88 22.53 -50.83
CA VAL A 12 11.98 21.78 -51.44
C VAL A 12 11.95 20.37 -50.84
N ALA A 13 11.62 19.41 -51.71
CA ALA A 13 11.76 17.98 -51.47
C ALA A 13 13.22 17.59 -51.79
N ALA A 14 13.92 17.03 -50.82
CA ALA A 14 15.17 16.32 -51.05
C ALA A 14 14.96 14.83 -50.77
N ALA A 15 14.97 14.05 -51.82
CA ALA A 15 15.03 12.59 -51.80
C ALA A 15 16.47 12.17 -51.50
N CYS A 16 16.71 11.42 -50.42
CA CYS A 16 17.93 10.69 -50.16
C CYS A 16 17.67 9.19 -50.32
N THR A 17 18.28 8.64 -51.34
CA THR A 17 18.36 7.23 -51.71
C THR A 17 19.26 6.48 -50.72
N THR A 18 18.79 5.39 -50.17
CA THR A 18 19.54 4.40 -49.40
C THR A 18 20.29 3.44 -50.31
N PRO A 19 21.57 3.14 -50.07
CA PRO A 19 22.23 2.02 -50.77
C PRO A 19 22.00 0.73 -49.99
N THR A 20 21.51 -0.25 -50.73
CA THR A 20 21.37 -1.65 -50.32
C THR A 20 22.76 -2.28 -50.26
N GLN A 21 23.22 -2.69 -49.08
CA GLN A 21 24.39 -3.58 -48.97
C GLN A 21 23.92 -5.03 -48.94
N THR A 22 24.31 -5.75 -49.96
CA THR A 22 24.23 -7.22 -50.05
C THR A 22 25.33 -7.83 -49.18
N ALA A 23 24.94 -8.61 -48.18
CA ALA A 23 25.85 -9.40 -47.35
C ALA A 23 26.23 -10.69 -48.12
N SER A 24 27.53 -10.83 -48.41
CA SER A 24 28.12 -12.08 -48.92
C SER A 24 28.37 -13.04 -47.73
N ALA A 25 27.95 -14.28 -47.88
CA ALA A 25 28.24 -15.39 -46.98
C ALA A 25 29.73 -15.81 -47.10
N PRO A 26 30.39 -16.19 -45.99
CA PRO A 26 31.75 -16.71 -46.04
C PRO A 26 31.77 -18.18 -46.48
N ALA A 27 32.72 -18.48 -47.37
CA ALA A 27 33.02 -19.82 -47.91
C ALA A 27 33.67 -20.72 -46.83
N ALA A 28 33.35 -21.99 -46.86
CA ALA A 28 33.94 -23.02 -46.02
C ALA A 28 35.42 -23.31 -46.42
N PRO A 29 36.33 -23.58 -45.46
CA PRO A 29 37.72 -23.91 -45.76
C PRO A 29 37.88 -25.39 -46.18
N ALA A 30 38.72 -25.61 -47.20
CA ALA A 30 39.06 -26.89 -47.75
C ALA A 30 39.85 -27.75 -46.78
N ALA A 31 39.58 -29.07 -46.87
CA ALA A 31 40.27 -30.08 -46.09
C ALA A 31 41.77 -30.22 -46.55
N GLN A 32 42.70 -30.08 -45.61
CA GLN A 32 44.11 -30.40 -45.82
C GLN A 32 44.41 -31.82 -45.34
N ALA A 33 45.16 -32.53 -46.14
CA ALA A 33 45.58 -33.89 -45.94
C ALA A 33 46.50 -34.09 -44.70
N VAL A 34 46.24 -35.13 -43.96
CA VAL A 34 47.01 -35.51 -42.75
C VAL A 34 48.26 -36.21 -43.16
N ALA A 35 49.42 -35.64 -42.84
CA ALA A 35 50.71 -36.33 -42.91
C ALA A 35 50.93 -37.16 -41.64
N ALA A 36 51.40 -38.41 -41.79
CA ALA A 36 51.64 -39.35 -40.71
C ALA A 36 52.76 -38.86 -39.73
N ALA A 37 52.49 -38.89 -38.47
CA ALA A 37 53.44 -38.55 -37.41
C ALA A 37 54.32 -39.77 -36.98
N PRO A 38 55.58 -39.55 -36.60
CA PRO A 38 56.47 -40.65 -36.13
C PRO A 38 56.08 -41.08 -34.68
N ALA A 39 56.38 -42.33 -34.40
CA ALA A 39 56.13 -43.03 -33.11
C ALA A 39 56.73 -42.34 -31.90
N ALA A 40 55.94 -42.16 -30.84
CA ALA A 40 56.33 -41.59 -29.57
C ALA A 40 57.10 -42.53 -28.69
N PRO A 41 58.09 -42.07 -27.89
CA PRO A 41 58.83 -42.92 -26.93
C PRO A 41 57.91 -43.25 -25.71
N ALA A 42 58.22 -44.42 -25.09
CA ALA A 42 57.47 -44.96 -23.96
C ALA A 42 57.38 -44.01 -22.77
N ALA A 43 56.21 -43.90 -22.17
CA ALA A 43 55.93 -43.08 -21.02
C ALA A 43 56.54 -43.64 -19.73
N PRO A 44 57.08 -42.79 -18.82
CA PRO A 44 57.51 -43.24 -17.48
C PRO A 44 56.26 -43.56 -16.63
N ALA A 45 56.45 -44.49 -15.69
CA ALA A 45 55.43 -45.01 -14.79
C ALA A 45 54.74 -43.89 -14.02
N ALA A 46 53.40 -43.92 -14.00
CA ALA A 46 52.57 -42.98 -13.29
C ALA A 46 52.79 -43.06 -11.79
N VAL A 47 53.27 -41.96 -11.20
CA VAL A 47 53.24 -41.76 -9.75
C VAL A 47 51.76 -41.49 -9.38
N ALA A 48 51.23 -42.28 -8.43
CA ALA A 48 49.86 -42.13 -7.93
C ALA A 48 49.64 -40.70 -7.36
N ALA A 49 48.69 -39.99 -7.91
CA ALA A 49 48.28 -38.69 -7.38
C ALA A 49 47.71 -38.84 -5.97
N PRO A 50 48.02 -37.93 -5.04
CA PRO A 50 47.42 -37.95 -3.71
C PRO A 50 45.87 -37.82 -3.82
N ALA A 51 45.16 -38.62 -3.02
CA ALA A 51 43.68 -38.60 -2.96
C ALA A 51 43.19 -37.19 -2.65
N ALA A 52 42.24 -36.70 -3.44
CA ALA A 52 41.60 -35.44 -3.19
C ALA A 52 40.93 -35.43 -1.79
N PRO A 53 40.97 -34.31 -1.04
CA PRO A 53 40.31 -34.23 0.24
C PRO A 53 38.83 -34.51 0.07
N ALA A 54 38.24 -35.31 0.96
CA ALA A 54 36.81 -35.59 0.97
C ALA A 54 36.03 -34.30 1.05
N ALA A 55 35.04 -34.15 0.19
CA ALA A 55 34.12 -32.97 0.22
C ALA A 55 33.50 -32.84 1.63
N PRO A 56 33.36 -31.61 2.17
CA PRO A 56 32.69 -31.44 3.45
C PRO A 56 31.30 -32.07 3.41
N ALA A 57 30.95 -32.79 4.47
CA ALA A 57 29.61 -33.34 4.61
C ALA A 57 28.58 -32.18 4.45
N ALA A 58 27.58 -32.38 3.61
CA ALA A 58 26.48 -31.38 3.40
C ALA A 58 25.86 -31.08 4.77
N ALA A 59 25.69 -29.79 5.06
CA ALA A 59 24.99 -29.35 6.27
C ALA A 59 23.60 -29.99 6.28
N PRO A 60 23.07 -30.41 7.45
CA PRO A 60 21.75 -30.99 7.55
C PRO A 60 20.72 -29.99 6.98
N ALA A 61 19.75 -30.48 6.19
CA ALA A 61 18.69 -29.66 5.65
C ALA A 61 17.93 -28.96 6.79
N PRO A 62 17.55 -27.69 6.65
CA PRO A 62 16.75 -26.99 7.66
C PRO A 62 15.46 -27.77 7.93
N PRO A 63 14.97 -27.79 9.18
CA PRO A 63 13.73 -28.45 9.52
C PRO A 63 12.56 -27.90 8.68
N ALA A 64 11.62 -28.76 8.31
CA ALA A 64 10.42 -28.35 7.59
C ALA A 64 9.66 -27.28 8.40
N PRO A 65 9.06 -26.26 7.75
CA PRO A 65 8.27 -25.26 8.45
C PRO A 65 7.06 -25.93 9.11
N PRO A 66 6.56 -25.39 10.25
CA PRO A 66 5.36 -25.90 10.89
C PRO A 66 4.16 -25.80 9.93
N PRO A 67 3.07 -26.58 10.16
CA PRO A 67 1.87 -26.51 9.31
C PRO A 67 1.22 -25.13 9.37
N ILE A 68 0.51 -24.75 8.30
CA ILE A 68 -0.35 -23.56 8.29
C ILE A 68 -1.50 -23.80 9.28
N VAL A 69 -1.79 -22.81 10.10
CA VAL A 69 -2.87 -22.83 11.08
C VAL A 69 -4.05 -22.03 10.55
N HIS A 70 -5.24 -22.65 10.51
CA HIS A 70 -6.49 -21.99 10.15
C HIS A 70 -7.23 -21.48 11.39
N THR A 71 -7.98 -20.39 11.24
CA THR A 71 -8.68 -19.71 12.33
C THR A 71 -10.20 -19.79 12.15
N ASP A 72 -10.92 -20.07 13.24
CA ASP A 72 -12.38 -20.08 13.29
C ASP A 72 -12.94 -18.66 13.52
N TYR A 73 -13.34 -18.00 12.44
CA TYR A 73 -13.91 -16.65 12.47
C TYR A 73 -15.42 -16.60 12.84
N SER A 74 -16.04 -17.71 13.22
CA SER A 74 -17.35 -17.68 13.84
C SER A 74 -17.33 -17.02 15.22
N LYS A 75 -16.19 -17.08 15.89
CA LYS A 75 -15.94 -16.54 17.22
C LYS A 75 -15.80 -15.04 17.21
N GLY A 76 -16.47 -14.33 18.13
CA GLY A 76 -16.44 -12.88 18.21
C GLY A 76 -15.07 -12.30 18.60
N GLU A 77 -14.30 -13.02 19.39
CA GLU A 77 -12.96 -12.64 19.85
C GLU A 77 -11.90 -12.60 18.74
N THR A 78 -12.15 -13.25 17.59
CA THR A 78 -11.26 -13.17 16.42
C THR A 78 -11.50 -11.93 15.57
N TRP A 79 -12.30 -10.98 16.04
CA TRP A 79 -12.61 -9.73 15.37
C TRP A 79 -12.33 -8.52 16.25
N LEU A 80 -11.68 -7.52 15.69
CA LEU A 80 -11.63 -6.19 16.27
C LEU A 80 -12.96 -5.44 16.10
N CYS A 81 -13.57 -5.56 14.92
CA CYS A 81 -14.85 -4.94 14.62
C CYS A 81 -15.71 -5.91 13.82
N ARG A 82 -16.93 -6.14 14.29
CA ARG A 82 -17.98 -6.89 13.60
C ARG A 82 -19.33 -6.53 14.22
N PRO A 83 -20.40 -6.31 13.44
CA PRO A 83 -21.73 -6.10 14.00
C PRO A 83 -22.16 -7.26 14.91
N GLY A 84 -22.69 -6.93 16.08
CA GLY A 84 -23.26 -7.92 17.01
C GLY A 84 -22.29 -8.61 17.96
N ILE A 85 -20.96 -8.40 17.87
CA ILE A 85 -20.03 -8.95 18.86
C ILE A 85 -20.03 -8.14 20.16
N ALA A 86 -19.71 -8.79 21.27
CA ALA A 86 -19.73 -8.17 22.60
C ALA A 86 -18.70 -7.04 22.75
N LYS A 87 -17.49 -7.21 22.19
CA LYS A 87 -16.43 -6.23 22.21
C LYS A 87 -16.15 -5.74 20.79
N ASP A 88 -16.87 -4.74 20.33
CA ASP A 88 -16.66 -4.09 19.04
C ASP A 88 -15.85 -2.82 19.25
N TYR A 89 -14.54 -2.88 18.94
CA TYR A 89 -13.60 -1.78 19.16
C TYR A 89 -13.77 -0.62 18.19
N CYS A 90 -14.60 -0.76 17.14
CA CYS A 90 -14.99 0.36 16.27
C CYS A 90 -16.14 1.21 16.86
N LYS A 91 -16.83 0.73 17.89
CA LYS A 91 -17.87 1.49 18.60
C LYS A 91 -17.26 2.36 19.69
N VAL A 92 -16.68 3.48 19.28
CA VAL A 92 -15.96 4.42 20.13
C VAL A 92 -16.28 5.85 19.71
N ASP A 93 -16.03 6.82 20.62
CA ASP A 93 -16.08 8.25 20.25
C ASP A 93 -15.09 8.55 19.13
N MET A 94 -15.59 9.16 18.06
CA MET A 94 -14.84 9.55 16.87
C MET A 94 -14.95 11.06 16.59
N ASP A 95 -15.39 11.84 17.57
CA ASP A 95 -15.50 13.30 17.45
C ASP A 95 -14.14 13.91 17.10
N ALA A 96 -14.16 15.01 16.39
CA ALA A 96 -12.96 15.72 16.00
C ALA A 96 -13.00 17.20 16.39
N THR A 97 -11.89 17.73 16.90
CA THR A 97 -11.69 19.17 17.00
C THR A 97 -11.23 19.70 15.65
N VAL A 98 -12.03 20.59 15.07
CA VAL A 98 -11.70 21.36 13.87
C VAL A 98 -10.96 22.60 14.28
N ILE A 99 -9.71 22.78 13.84
CA ILE A 99 -8.88 23.96 14.11
C ILE A 99 -8.75 24.77 12.82
N LYS A 100 -9.40 25.93 12.79
CA LYS A 100 -9.37 26.83 11.64
C LYS A 100 -8.07 27.62 11.55
N ALA A 101 -7.83 28.25 10.40
CA ALA A 101 -6.62 29.04 10.14
C ALA A 101 -6.44 30.24 11.11
N ASP A 102 -7.52 30.73 11.71
CA ASP A 102 -7.48 31.79 12.76
C ASP A 102 -7.23 31.24 14.17
N GLY A 103 -7.03 29.92 14.31
CA GLY A 103 -6.86 29.23 15.59
C GLY A 103 -8.14 29.00 16.37
N SER A 104 -9.30 29.41 15.84
CA SER A 104 -10.60 29.08 16.44
C SER A 104 -10.90 27.59 16.31
N THR A 105 -11.63 27.04 17.31
CA THR A 105 -11.93 25.61 17.35
C THR A 105 -13.42 25.36 17.41
N THR A 106 -13.88 24.31 16.75
CA THR A 106 -15.23 23.77 16.85
C THR A 106 -15.18 22.25 16.96
N ILE A 107 -16.23 21.64 17.50
CA ILE A 107 -16.33 20.19 17.60
C ILE A 107 -17.19 19.66 16.45
N GLU A 108 -16.61 18.79 15.64
CA GLU A 108 -17.33 17.97 14.67
C GLU A 108 -17.79 16.69 15.35
N LYS A 109 -19.10 16.51 15.45
CA LYS A 109 -19.70 15.31 16.01
C LYS A 109 -19.72 14.18 14.99
N PHE A 110 -19.21 13.02 15.36
CA PHE A 110 -19.27 11.82 14.55
C PHE A 110 -20.60 11.09 14.74
N LYS A 111 -21.14 10.56 13.65
CA LYS A 111 -22.33 9.70 13.69
C LYS A 111 -22.09 8.49 12.80
N SER A 112 -22.16 7.30 13.39
CA SER A 112 -22.16 6.04 12.65
C SER A 112 -23.56 5.76 12.07
N ASP A 113 -23.61 5.05 10.94
CA ASP A 113 -24.84 4.55 10.35
C ASP A 113 -24.90 3.02 10.45
N PRO A 114 -25.66 2.46 11.43
CA PRO A 114 -25.81 1.03 11.56
C PRO A 114 -26.57 0.38 10.38
N ASN A 115 -27.29 1.19 9.59
CA ASN A 115 -28.04 0.77 8.42
C ASN A 115 -27.33 1.10 7.10
N ALA A 116 -26.05 1.40 7.16
CA ALA A 116 -25.23 1.72 5.98
C ALA A 116 -25.46 0.69 4.85
N PRO A 117 -25.53 1.14 3.58
CA PRO A 117 -25.91 0.29 2.45
C PRO A 117 -24.88 -0.75 2.05
N ILE A 118 -23.61 -0.54 2.41
CA ILE A 118 -22.46 -1.36 2.05
C ILE A 118 -21.66 -1.78 3.29
N ASP A 119 -20.72 -2.68 3.09
CA ASP A 119 -19.80 -3.14 4.11
C ASP A 119 -18.39 -2.59 3.84
N CYS A 120 -17.60 -2.39 4.90
CA CYS A 120 -16.16 -2.14 4.82
C CYS A 120 -15.41 -3.28 5.53
N PHE A 121 -14.43 -3.87 4.83
CA PHE A 121 -13.59 -4.96 5.34
C PHE A 121 -12.14 -4.48 5.43
N TYR A 122 -11.52 -4.55 6.61
CA TYR A 122 -10.23 -3.94 6.88
C TYR A 122 -9.18 -4.91 7.36
N ILE A 123 -7.99 -4.82 6.76
CA ILE A 123 -6.78 -5.51 7.21
C ILE A 123 -5.75 -4.45 7.62
N TYR A 124 -5.37 -4.46 8.90
CA TYR A 124 -4.53 -3.45 9.52
C TYR A 124 -3.03 -3.66 9.24
N PRO A 125 -2.19 -2.62 9.46
CA PRO A 125 -0.74 -2.69 9.26
C PRO A 125 -0.01 -3.47 10.36
N THR A 126 1.33 -3.57 10.23
CA THR A 126 2.23 -4.05 11.29
C THR A 126 2.17 -3.14 12.50
N VAL A 127 1.57 -3.61 13.58
CA VAL A 127 1.46 -2.87 14.86
C VAL A 127 1.76 -3.71 16.08
N SER A 128 1.68 -5.05 15.98
CA SER A 128 1.87 -5.94 17.14
C SER A 128 3.23 -5.78 17.78
N THR A 129 3.23 -5.76 19.10
CA THR A 129 4.41 -5.80 19.96
C THR A 129 4.68 -7.17 20.57
N ASP A 130 3.98 -8.21 20.10
CA ASP A 130 4.20 -9.58 20.52
C ASP A 130 5.68 -9.99 20.37
N PRO A 131 6.20 -10.84 21.26
CA PRO A 131 7.62 -11.16 21.30
C PRO A 131 8.09 -12.01 20.12
N GLY A 132 7.19 -12.71 19.41
CA GLY A 132 7.52 -13.55 18.26
C GLY A 132 7.64 -12.78 16.94
N SER A 133 8.00 -13.48 15.86
CA SER A 133 7.97 -12.91 14.50
C SER A 133 6.57 -12.68 13.97
N TYR A 134 5.57 -13.38 14.49
CA TYR A 134 4.15 -13.23 14.16
C TYR A 134 3.35 -13.06 15.44
N SER A 135 2.30 -12.23 15.38
CA SER A 135 1.38 -12.00 16.49
C SER A 135 0.52 -13.21 16.77
N ASP A 136 -0.10 -13.23 17.95
CA ASP A 136 -1.23 -14.07 18.24
C ASP A 136 -2.56 -13.47 17.70
N LEU A 137 -3.70 -13.94 18.15
CA LEU A 137 -5.02 -13.43 17.77
C LEU A 137 -5.74 -12.77 18.94
N THR A 138 -5.00 -12.37 19.98
CA THR A 138 -5.53 -11.65 21.14
C THR A 138 -5.44 -10.15 20.88
N PRO A 139 -6.56 -9.41 20.82
CA PRO A 139 -6.51 -7.96 20.64
C PRO A 139 -5.80 -7.26 21.79
N ASP A 140 -4.71 -6.57 21.47
CA ASP A 140 -3.99 -5.73 22.42
C ASP A 140 -4.16 -4.21 22.08
N PRO A 141 -3.62 -3.29 22.91
CA PRO A 141 -3.77 -1.85 22.67
C PRO A 141 -3.31 -1.38 21.28
N ALA A 142 -2.33 -2.03 20.65
CA ALA A 142 -1.80 -1.60 19.37
C ALA A 142 -2.82 -1.87 18.23
N GLU A 143 -3.40 -3.08 18.19
CA GLU A 143 -4.45 -3.45 17.24
C GLU A 143 -5.73 -2.64 17.48
N ILE A 144 -6.11 -2.44 18.75
CA ILE A 144 -7.29 -1.64 19.11
C ILE A 144 -7.10 -0.19 18.66
N ASN A 145 -5.93 0.41 18.87
CA ASN A 145 -5.68 1.79 18.50
C ASN A 145 -5.63 1.98 16.97
N VAL A 146 -5.02 1.04 16.23
CA VAL A 146 -4.93 1.19 14.77
C VAL A 146 -6.28 1.08 14.09
N VAL A 147 -7.16 0.16 14.52
CA VAL A 147 -8.50 0.03 13.94
C VAL A 147 -9.34 1.28 14.21
N ARG A 148 -9.20 1.89 15.38
CA ARG A 148 -9.84 3.16 15.72
C ARG A 148 -9.31 4.32 14.90
N SER A 149 -8.00 4.40 14.71
CA SER A 149 -7.35 5.51 14.01
C SER A 149 -7.50 5.48 12.50
N GLN A 150 -7.55 4.28 11.90
CA GLN A 150 -7.48 4.13 10.45
C GLN A 150 -8.76 3.60 9.80
N PHE A 151 -9.73 3.10 10.58
CA PHE A 151 -10.87 2.41 10.00
C PHE A 151 -12.24 2.81 10.58
N ALA A 152 -12.37 2.94 11.91
CA ALA A 152 -13.66 3.10 12.58
C ALA A 152 -14.50 4.28 12.05
N ARG A 153 -13.85 5.36 11.52
CA ARG A 153 -14.54 6.53 10.96
C ARG A 153 -15.34 6.21 9.68
N LEU A 154 -14.99 5.14 8.95
CA LEU A 154 -15.79 4.66 7.82
C LEU A 154 -17.17 4.14 8.24
N GLY A 155 -17.39 3.89 9.54
CA GLY A 155 -18.68 3.53 10.12
C GLY A 155 -19.78 4.58 9.93
N ALA A 156 -19.46 5.78 9.43
CA ALA A 156 -20.47 6.74 8.96
C ALA A 156 -21.28 6.21 7.77
N HIS A 157 -20.69 5.32 6.94
CA HIS A 157 -21.31 4.86 5.69
C HIS A 157 -21.13 3.37 5.40
N CYS A 158 -20.49 2.61 6.31
CA CYS A 158 -20.28 1.16 6.19
C CYS A 158 -20.68 0.44 7.48
N ARG A 159 -21.12 -0.84 7.35
CA ARG A 159 -20.98 -1.81 8.45
C ARG A 159 -19.53 -2.27 8.47
N LEU A 160 -18.90 -2.30 9.64
CA LEU A 160 -17.46 -2.47 9.78
C LEU A 160 -17.08 -3.91 10.13
N TYR A 161 -16.10 -4.46 9.41
CA TYR A 161 -15.52 -5.78 9.62
C TYR A 161 -14.00 -5.68 9.63
N ALA A 162 -13.36 -6.00 10.75
CA ALA A 162 -11.91 -6.02 10.91
C ALA A 162 -11.50 -7.28 11.68
N PRO A 163 -11.07 -8.35 10.99
CA PRO A 163 -10.60 -9.55 11.64
C PRO A 163 -9.24 -9.34 12.29
N MET A 164 -8.95 -10.06 13.38
CA MET A 164 -7.60 -10.32 13.82
C MET A 164 -6.91 -11.25 12.82
N TYR A 165 -5.61 -11.09 12.63
CA TYR A 165 -4.80 -11.99 11.83
C TYR A 165 -3.37 -12.02 12.37
N ARG A 166 -2.64 -13.11 12.18
CA ARG A 166 -1.23 -13.26 12.61
C ARG A 166 -0.33 -12.39 11.74
N GLN A 167 -0.24 -11.12 12.12
CA GLN A 167 0.62 -10.16 11.43
C GLN A 167 2.09 -10.38 11.75
N PHE A 168 2.97 -9.98 10.84
CA PHE A 168 4.38 -9.82 11.11
C PHE A 168 4.58 -8.71 12.14
N THR A 169 5.33 -8.95 13.22
CA THR A 169 5.43 -8.05 14.36
C THR A 169 6.39 -6.88 14.15
N LEU A 170 6.28 -5.82 14.95
CA LEU A 170 7.24 -4.71 14.95
C LEU A 170 8.65 -5.17 15.33
N GLY A 171 8.80 -6.18 16.21
CA GLY A 171 10.08 -6.77 16.56
C GLY A 171 10.76 -7.42 15.34
N ALA A 172 10.01 -8.21 14.59
CA ALA A 172 10.48 -8.85 13.38
C ALA A 172 10.74 -7.84 12.24
N LEU A 173 9.91 -6.78 12.11
CA LEU A 173 10.13 -5.70 11.15
C LEU A 173 11.44 -4.96 11.43
N ARG A 174 11.70 -4.60 12.69
CA ARG A 174 12.97 -3.97 13.11
C ARG A 174 14.17 -4.84 12.80
N ALA A 175 14.11 -6.13 13.17
CA ALA A 175 15.19 -7.07 12.86
C ALA A 175 15.50 -7.12 11.36
N ARG A 176 14.47 -7.19 10.51
CA ARG A 176 14.62 -7.19 9.05
C ARG A 176 15.25 -5.91 8.50
N THR A 177 14.84 -4.75 9.01
CA THR A 177 15.33 -3.44 8.52
C THR A 177 16.71 -3.09 9.06
N SER A 178 17.10 -3.57 10.26
CA SER A 178 18.42 -3.34 10.86
C SER A 178 19.43 -4.45 10.56
N GLY A 179 19.05 -5.50 9.82
CA GLY A 179 19.91 -6.67 9.58
C GLY A 179 20.14 -7.56 10.81
N GLY A 180 19.29 -7.42 11.84
CA GLY A 180 19.35 -8.24 13.06
C GLY A 180 18.69 -9.60 12.89
N ALA A 181 18.89 -10.49 13.88
CA ALA A 181 18.20 -11.78 13.94
C ALA A 181 16.70 -11.58 14.22
N ALA A 182 15.85 -12.18 13.39
CA ALA A 182 14.40 -12.16 13.62
C ALA A 182 14.04 -12.90 14.91
N PRO A 183 13.01 -12.43 15.67
CA PRO A 183 12.51 -13.17 16.81
C PRO A 183 12.11 -14.60 16.44
N ALA A 184 12.29 -15.54 17.36
CA ALA A 184 11.87 -16.92 17.14
C ALA A 184 10.35 -17.01 16.88
N THR A 185 9.94 -17.97 16.05
CA THR A 185 8.52 -18.24 15.81
C THR A 185 8.29 -19.74 15.66
N ALA A 186 7.20 -20.21 16.26
CA ALA A 186 6.64 -21.54 16.03
C ALA A 186 5.48 -21.49 15.01
N ILE A 187 5.19 -20.30 14.45
CA ILE A 187 4.06 -20.07 13.53
C ILE A 187 4.58 -20.13 12.09
N ASN A 188 3.88 -20.86 11.22
CA ASN A 188 4.16 -20.85 9.79
C ASN A 188 3.89 -19.43 9.23
N PRO A 189 4.84 -18.85 8.45
CA PRO A 189 4.66 -17.54 7.83
C PRO A 189 3.37 -17.39 7.00
N GLY A 190 2.87 -18.49 6.42
CA GLY A 190 1.62 -18.51 5.66
C GLY A 190 0.35 -18.42 6.50
N SER A 191 0.43 -18.61 7.83
CA SER A 191 -0.77 -18.61 8.70
C SER A 191 -1.47 -17.25 8.72
N GLY A 192 -0.72 -16.13 8.73
CA GLY A 192 -1.34 -14.80 8.65
C GLY A 192 -2.08 -14.54 7.34
N THR A 193 -1.60 -15.13 6.25
CA THR A 193 -2.29 -15.09 4.95
C THR A 193 -3.55 -15.97 4.96
N ALA A 194 -3.45 -17.16 5.57
CA ALA A 194 -4.60 -18.05 5.75
C ALA A 194 -5.68 -17.42 6.65
N ASP A 195 -5.28 -16.71 7.71
CA ASP A 195 -6.21 -15.97 8.56
C ASP A 195 -7.06 -14.97 7.77
N VAL A 196 -6.42 -14.17 6.88
CA VAL A 196 -7.14 -13.21 6.03
C VAL A 196 -8.10 -13.91 5.08
N ASP A 197 -7.68 -15.04 4.49
CA ASP A 197 -8.52 -15.83 3.60
C ASP A 197 -9.71 -16.46 4.34
N ASP A 198 -9.47 -17.06 5.52
CA ASP A 198 -10.51 -17.69 6.36
C ASP A 198 -11.54 -16.63 6.84
N ALA A 199 -11.05 -15.44 7.25
CA ALA A 199 -11.91 -14.33 7.66
C ALA A 199 -12.78 -13.82 6.51
N TRP A 200 -12.20 -13.66 5.31
CA TRP A 200 -12.92 -13.23 4.13
C TRP A 200 -13.99 -14.23 3.71
N ASP A 201 -13.64 -15.51 3.63
CA ASP A 201 -14.57 -16.59 3.24
C ASP A 201 -15.70 -16.71 4.26
N TRP A 202 -15.39 -16.65 5.55
CA TRP A 202 -16.39 -16.67 6.61
C TRP A 202 -17.33 -15.45 6.52
N TYR A 203 -16.79 -14.23 6.34
CA TYR A 203 -17.55 -13.01 6.19
C TYR A 203 -18.51 -13.08 4.99
N LEU A 204 -18.01 -13.47 3.82
CA LEU A 204 -18.86 -13.59 2.63
C LEU A 204 -20.01 -14.58 2.82
N LYS A 205 -19.73 -15.72 3.45
CA LYS A 205 -20.72 -16.77 3.66
C LYS A 205 -21.77 -16.39 4.70
N ASN A 206 -21.37 -15.73 5.79
CA ASN A 206 -22.24 -15.60 6.97
C ASN A 206 -22.81 -14.19 7.14
N GLU A 207 -22.08 -13.12 6.76
CA GLU A 207 -22.40 -11.73 7.09
C GLU A 207 -22.77 -10.86 5.90
N ASN A 208 -22.10 -11.03 4.76
CA ASN A 208 -22.20 -10.10 3.61
C ASN A 208 -23.62 -10.02 3.02
N LYS A 209 -24.33 -11.15 2.87
CA LYS A 209 -25.71 -11.22 2.36
C LYS A 209 -25.91 -10.52 1.00
N GLY A 210 -24.92 -10.56 0.12
CA GLY A 210 -24.97 -9.95 -1.21
C GLY A 210 -24.72 -8.43 -1.24
N ARG A 211 -24.31 -7.82 -0.14
CA ARG A 211 -24.02 -6.38 -0.06
C ARG A 211 -22.72 -6.05 -0.78
N GLY A 212 -22.62 -4.83 -1.29
CA GLY A 212 -21.35 -4.29 -1.78
C GLY A 212 -20.31 -4.17 -0.68
N VAL A 213 -19.03 -4.39 -0.99
CA VAL A 213 -17.95 -4.31 -0.02
C VAL A 213 -16.81 -3.42 -0.52
N VAL A 214 -16.38 -2.49 0.35
CA VAL A 214 -15.14 -1.75 0.22
C VAL A 214 -14.06 -2.45 1.05
N ILE A 215 -12.91 -2.76 0.43
CA ILE A 215 -11.81 -3.45 1.12
C ILE A 215 -10.72 -2.42 1.41
N VAL A 216 -10.32 -2.33 2.68
CA VAL A 216 -9.38 -1.30 3.14
C VAL A 216 -8.13 -1.95 3.71
N GLY A 217 -6.97 -1.42 3.39
CA GLY A 217 -5.69 -1.88 3.94
C GLY A 217 -4.66 -0.77 4.04
N HIS A 218 -3.73 -0.95 4.97
CA HIS A 218 -2.56 -0.11 5.10
C HIS A 218 -1.31 -0.96 5.29
N SER A 219 -0.19 -0.59 4.65
CA SER A 219 1.11 -1.24 4.85
C SER A 219 1.06 -2.77 4.60
N GLN A 220 1.40 -3.59 5.60
CA GLN A 220 1.28 -5.05 5.54
C GLN A 220 -0.16 -5.47 5.17
N GLY A 221 -1.17 -4.83 5.75
CA GLY A 221 -2.57 -5.08 5.41
C GLY A 221 -2.88 -4.80 3.95
N SER A 222 -2.30 -3.74 3.36
CA SER A 222 -2.39 -3.47 1.91
C SER A 222 -1.81 -4.59 1.07
N GLY A 223 -0.67 -5.16 1.48
CA GLY A 223 -0.09 -6.35 0.83
C GLY A 223 -1.04 -7.55 0.87
N GLN A 224 -1.65 -7.81 2.02
CA GLN A 224 -2.60 -8.90 2.21
C GLN A 224 -3.86 -8.72 1.35
N ILE A 225 -4.47 -7.52 1.34
CA ILE A 225 -5.68 -7.29 0.51
C ILE A 225 -5.36 -7.25 -0.98
N THR A 226 -4.18 -6.80 -1.40
CA THR A 226 -3.75 -6.88 -2.82
C THR A 226 -3.72 -8.34 -3.28
N ARG A 227 -3.13 -9.24 -2.48
CA ARG A 227 -3.12 -10.67 -2.73
C ARG A 227 -4.54 -11.26 -2.73
N LEU A 228 -5.35 -10.92 -1.72
CA LEU A 228 -6.74 -11.39 -1.60
C LEU A 228 -7.56 -11.02 -2.84
N ILE A 229 -7.49 -9.74 -3.26
CA ILE A 229 -8.20 -9.24 -4.44
C ILE A 229 -7.73 -9.97 -5.69
N ALA A 230 -6.42 -10.08 -5.91
CA ALA A 230 -5.87 -10.75 -7.09
C ALA A 230 -6.22 -12.25 -7.16
N SER A 231 -6.34 -12.94 -6.01
CA SER A 231 -6.59 -14.37 -5.97
C SER A 231 -8.08 -14.75 -5.92
N LYS A 232 -8.91 -13.95 -5.23
CA LYS A 232 -10.31 -14.31 -4.95
C LYS A 232 -11.35 -13.40 -5.62
N ILE A 233 -10.97 -12.20 -6.08
CA ILE A 233 -11.92 -11.19 -6.57
C ILE A 233 -11.70 -10.87 -8.05
N ASP A 234 -10.48 -10.49 -8.45
CA ASP A 234 -10.16 -10.04 -9.82
C ASP A 234 -10.44 -11.14 -10.85
N GLY A 235 -11.46 -10.96 -11.68
CA GLY A 235 -11.95 -11.92 -12.65
C GLY A 235 -12.66 -13.13 -12.04
N LYS A 236 -13.13 -13.04 -10.78
CA LYS A 236 -13.84 -14.11 -10.06
C LYS A 236 -15.30 -13.70 -9.74
N PRO A 237 -16.18 -14.65 -9.37
CA PRO A 237 -17.58 -14.35 -9.04
C PRO A 237 -17.76 -13.28 -7.94
N ASP A 238 -16.86 -13.23 -6.97
CA ASP A 238 -16.91 -12.26 -5.87
C ASP A 238 -16.65 -10.82 -6.32
N GLN A 239 -16.12 -10.60 -7.53
CA GLN A 239 -16.00 -9.26 -8.12
C GLN A 239 -17.37 -8.58 -8.26
N ALA A 240 -18.46 -9.34 -8.39
CA ALA A 240 -19.81 -8.81 -8.41
C ALA A 240 -20.23 -8.09 -7.12
N LYS A 241 -19.52 -8.31 -6.00
CA LYS A 241 -19.76 -7.63 -4.71
C LYS A 241 -18.73 -6.52 -4.43
N PHE A 242 -17.70 -6.40 -5.27
CA PHE A 242 -16.59 -5.48 -5.06
C PHE A 242 -16.97 -4.06 -5.42
N VAL A 243 -17.10 -3.19 -4.42
CA VAL A 243 -17.34 -1.76 -4.60
C VAL A 243 -16.04 -1.06 -4.95
N SER A 244 -15.02 -1.17 -4.09
CA SER A 244 -13.69 -0.62 -4.32
C SER A 244 -12.68 -1.19 -3.32
N ALA A 245 -11.39 -0.83 -3.50
CA ALA A 245 -10.40 -1.03 -2.43
C ALA A 245 -9.58 0.24 -2.20
N TYR A 246 -9.26 0.49 -0.91
CA TYR A 246 -8.36 1.55 -0.47
C TYR A 246 -7.06 0.91 0.01
N ILE A 247 -6.00 1.04 -0.79
CA ILE A 247 -4.74 0.31 -0.65
C ILE A 247 -3.64 1.34 -0.38
N MET A 248 -3.43 1.72 0.89
CA MET A 248 -2.51 2.77 1.28
C MET A 248 -1.17 2.23 1.78
N GLY A 249 -0.11 3.04 1.63
CA GLY A 249 1.21 2.71 2.16
C GLY A 249 1.82 1.45 1.54
N THR A 250 1.66 1.28 0.23
CA THR A 250 2.28 0.21 -0.57
C THR A 250 2.50 0.69 -1.99
N ALA A 251 3.23 -0.09 -2.80
CA ALA A 251 3.43 0.20 -4.20
C ALA A 251 2.56 -0.72 -5.06
N LEU A 252 1.25 -0.42 -5.15
CA LEU A 252 0.38 -1.06 -6.13
C LEU A 252 0.89 -0.73 -7.54
N GLN A 253 1.09 -1.73 -8.40
CA GLN A 253 1.74 -1.56 -9.70
C GLN A 253 0.73 -1.55 -10.85
N VAL A 254 0.96 -0.66 -11.81
CA VAL A 254 0.32 -0.67 -13.14
C VAL A 254 1.39 -0.53 -14.22
N PRO A 255 1.17 -1.03 -15.46
CA PRO A 255 2.07 -0.72 -16.56
C PRO A 255 2.12 0.79 -16.77
N LYS A 256 3.28 1.32 -17.11
CA LYS A 256 3.51 2.77 -17.24
C LYS A 256 2.48 3.43 -18.16
N GLY A 257 1.82 4.47 -17.67
CA GLY A 257 0.77 5.19 -18.40
C GLY A 257 -0.56 4.43 -18.51
N LYS A 258 -0.75 3.35 -17.74
CA LYS A 258 -2.01 2.60 -17.68
C LYS A 258 -2.62 2.74 -16.27
N ASP A 259 -3.86 2.30 -16.14
CA ASP A 259 -4.61 2.29 -14.89
C ASP A 259 -5.04 0.87 -14.47
N VAL A 260 -4.69 -0.13 -15.28
CA VAL A 260 -5.00 -1.55 -15.08
C VAL A 260 -3.95 -2.44 -15.74
N GLY A 261 -3.88 -3.71 -15.35
CA GLY A 261 -3.01 -4.72 -15.99
C GLY A 261 -1.67 -4.92 -15.28
N GLY A 262 -1.52 -4.45 -14.05
CA GLY A 262 -0.36 -4.67 -13.19
C GLY A 262 -0.67 -5.62 -12.05
N SER A 263 -0.81 -5.08 -10.83
CA SER A 263 -1.19 -5.88 -9.65
C SER A 263 -2.53 -6.58 -9.82
N PHE A 264 -3.44 -5.97 -10.58
CA PHE A 264 -4.72 -6.55 -10.96
C PHE A 264 -4.85 -6.64 -12.48
N LYS A 265 -5.55 -7.68 -12.96
CA LYS A 265 -5.75 -7.94 -14.40
C LYS A 265 -6.87 -7.10 -14.99
N SER A 266 -7.96 -6.91 -14.25
CA SER A 266 -9.19 -6.27 -14.72
C SER A 266 -9.68 -5.11 -13.85
N ILE A 267 -9.21 -4.99 -12.61
CA ILE A 267 -9.64 -3.92 -11.68
C ILE A 267 -8.75 -2.69 -11.91
N PRO A 268 -9.33 -1.56 -12.39
CA PRO A 268 -8.60 -0.33 -12.67
C PRO A 268 -8.44 0.55 -11.42
N THR A 269 -7.68 1.64 -11.56
CA THR A 269 -7.68 2.75 -10.60
C THR A 269 -8.94 3.60 -10.73
N CYS A 270 -9.49 4.07 -9.61
CA CYS A 270 -10.63 5.00 -9.61
C CYS A 270 -10.21 6.38 -10.15
N LYS A 271 -11.07 7.00 -10.94
CA LYS A 271 -10.85 8.34 -11.52
C LYS A 271 -11.81 9.39 -10.95
N LYS A 272 -12.93 8.95 -10.38
CA LYS A 272 -13.95 9.80 -9.76
C LYS A 272 -14.33 9.23 -8.40
N ALA A 273 -14.88 10.08 -7.55
CA ALA A 273 -15.25 9.71 -6.19
C ALA A 273 -16.45 8.74 -6.12
N ASP A 274 -17.24 8.62 -7.16
CA ASP A 274 -18.40 7.72 -7.29
C ASP A 274 -18.12 6.49 -8.18
N ASP A 275 -16.91 6.33 -8.69
CA ASP A 275 -16.52 5.12 -9.44
C ASP A 275 -16.57 3.89 -8.52
N ILE A 276 -17.09 2.77 -9.04
CA ILE A 276 -17.11 1.47 -8.39
C ILE A 276 -16.36 0.43 -9.22
N GLY A 277 -15.98 -0.70 -8.62
CA GLY A 277 -15.18 -1.72 -9.29
C GLY A 277 -13.71 -1.31 -9.51
N CYS A 278 -13.16 -0.41 -8.70
CA CYS A 278 -11.84 0.18 -8.88
C CYS A 278 -11.07 0.31 -7.57
N VAL A 279 -9.80 0.75 -7.64
CA VAL A 279 -8.95 0.92 -6.46
C VAL A 279 -8.42 2.34 -6.31
N ILE A 280 -8.24 2.77 -5.06
CA ILE A 280 -7.53 3.97 -4.65
C ILE A 280 -6.26 3.52 -3.96
N SER A 281 -5.10 4.02 -4.39
CA SER A 281 -3.83 3.68 -3.78
C SER A 281 -2.89 4.88 -3.79
N PHE A 282 -2.16 5.07 -2.71
CA PHE A 282 -1.08 6.06 -2.60
C PHE A 282 -0.14 5.73 -1.44
N SER A 283 1.06 6.29 -1.51
CA SER A 283 2.00 6.42 -0.41
C SER A 283 2.41 7.88 -0.35
N SER A 284 2.56 8.45 0.85
CA SER A 284 2.77 9.88 1.00
C SER A 284 4.19 10.25 1.44
N PHE A 285 4.68 11.38 0.94
CA PHE A 285 5.96 11.97 1.29
C PHE A 285 5.83 13.48 1.44
N ARG A 286 6.67 14.07 2.31
CA ARG A 286 6.79 15.54 2.40
C ARG A 286 7.36 16.07 1.10
N ASP A 287 6.96 17.27 0.70
CA ASP A 287 7.62 17.99 -0.39
C ASP A 287 9.06 18.36 -0.06
N THR A 288 9.39 18.55 1.22
CA THR A 288 10.74 18.86 1.73
C THR A 288 11.61 17.59 1.93
N VAL A 289 11.02 16.39 1.94
CA VAL A 289 11.71 15.11 2.08
C VAL A 289 11.10 14.12 1.09
N PRO A 290 11.43 14.26 -0.21
CA PRO A 290 10.94 13.37 -1.26
C PRO A 290 11.50 11.95 -1.09
N PRO A 291 10.91 10.94 -1.77
CA PRO A 291 11.39 9.56 -1.69
C PRO A 291 12.83 9.44 -2.18
N SER A 292 13.65 8.67 -1.46
CA SER A 292 15.00 8.29 -1.86
C SER A 292 14.97 7.12 -2.85
N ASP A 293 16.10 6.87 -3.55
CA ASP A 293 16.22 5.79 -4.54
C ASP A 293 15.89 4.41 -3.96
N ASN A 294 16.12 4.21 -2.67
CA ASN A 294 15.80 2.99 -1.93
C ASN A 294 14.48 3.07 -1.15
N ALA A 295 13.56 3.96 -1.54
CA ALA A 295 12.26 4.08 -0.88
C ALA A 295 11.49 2.76 -0.90
N ASN A 296 10.81 2.47 0.22
CA ASN A 296 10.01 1.24 0.37
C ASN A 296 8.67 1.33 -0.36
N PHE A 297 8.16 2.55 -0.55
CA PHE A 297 6.81 2.86 -1.03
C PHE A 297 6.82 3.83 -2.20
N GLY A 298 5.76 3.82 -3.00
CA GLY A 298 5.63 4.72 -4.15
C GLY A 298 6.62 4.44 -5.29
N VAL A 299 7.24 3.28 -5.34
CA VAL A 299 8.29 2.91 -6.31
C VAL A 299 7.73 2.02 -7.41
N GLY A 300 7.95 2.38 -8.66
CA GLY A 300 7.70 1.52 -9.82
C GLY A 300 8.70 0.35 -9.87
N ARG A 301 8.24 -0.83 -10.28
CA ARG A 301 9.06 -2.05 -10.34
C ARG A 301 8.94 -2.73 -11.69
N ASN A 302 10.04 -3.29 -12.21
CA ASN A 302 10.05 -4.08 -13.45
C ASN A 302 9.39 -3.37 -14.64
N GLY A 303 9.63 -2.07 -14.83
CA GLY A 303 9.05 -1.28 -15.91
C GLY A 303 7.59 -0.83 -15.69
N SER A 304 7.00 -1.16 -14.54
CA SER A 304 5.72 -0.64 -14.08
C SER A 304 5.90 0.67 -13.30
N GLU A 305 4.81 1.37 -13.03
CA GLU A 305 4.77 2.51 -12.12
C GLU A 305 3.90 2.21 -10.89
N ALA A 306 4.21 2.85 -9.77
CA ALA A 306 3.35 2.80 -8.60
C ALA A 306 2.10 3.65 -8.82
N VAL A 307 0.94 3.15 -8.38
CA VAL A 307 -0.31 3.92 -8.42
C VAL A 307 -0.25 5.04 -7.40
N CYS A 308 -0.62 6.25 -7.82
CA CYS A 308 -0.97 7.35 -6.94
C CYS A 308 -2.35 7.91 -7.30
N THR A 309 -3.28 7.84 -6.37
CA THR A 309 -4.59 8.47 -6.45
C THR A 309 -4.73 9.46 -5.29
N ASN A 310 -4.89 10.74 -5.57
CA ASN A 310 -5.15 11.74 -4.53
C ASN A 310 -6.63 11.71 -4.15
N PRO A 311 -7.04 11.25 -2.95
CA PRO A 311 -8.45 11.17 -2.59
C PRO A 311 -9.12 12.53 -2.48
N ALA A 312 -8.37 13.60 -2.21
CA ALA A 312 -8.89 14.97 -2.21
C ALA A 312 -9.08 15.55 -3.62
N ALA A 313 -8.46 14.93 -4.66
CA ALA A 313 -8.54 15.36 -6.05
C ALA A 313 -8.53 14.15 -6.99
N MET A 314 -9.61 13.36 -7.00
CA MET A 314 -9.73 12.11 -7.77
C MET A 314 -9.47 12.28 -9.27
N GLY A 315 -9.75 13.45 -9.82
CA GLY A 315 -9.44 13.82 -11.21
C GLY A 315 -7.99 14.28 -11.46
N GLY A 316 -7.15 14.28 -10.42
CA GLY A 316 -5.76 14.78 -10.46
C GLY A 316 -5.63 16.24 -9.99
N GLY A 317 -4.37 16.70 -9.84
CA GLY A 317 -4.02 18.03 -9.39
C GLY A 317 -3.92 18.19 -7.87
N LYS A 318 -3.77 19.46 -7.45
CA LYS A 318 -3.61 19.85 -6.06
C LYS A 318 -4.96 20.01 -5.37
N ALA A 319 -5.04 19.56 -4.11
CA ALA A 319 -6.19 19.82 -3.26
C ALA A 319 -5.79 19.87 -1.78
N GLN A 320 -6.65 20.45 -0.97
CA GLN A 320 -6.53 20.43 0.49
C GLN A 320 -7.22 19.16 1.02
N PRO A 321 -6.48 18.22 1.63
CA PRO A 321 -7.06 16.98 2.10
C PRO A 321 -7.91 17.21 3.36
N LYS A 322 -8.95 16.42 3.53
CA LYS A 322 -9.72 16.32 4.78
C LYS A 322 -9.01 15.35 5.74
N ALA A 323 -7.86 15.76 6.26
CA ALA A 323 -7.05 14.94 7.15
C ALA A 323 -7.66 14.88 8.56
N TYR A 324 -7.59 13.71 9.19
CA TYR A 324 -7.97 13.49 10.59
C TYR A 324 -6.80 12.86 11.34
N PHE A 325 -6.13 13.65 12.18
CA PHE A 325 -5.02 13.17 12.99
C PHE A 325 -5.54 12.59 14.30
N THR A 326 -5.11 11.38 14.60
CA THR A 326 -5.57 10.63 15.77
C THR A 326 -4.72 10.93 17.01
N ARG A 327 -5.36 10.84 18.17
CA ARG A 327 -4.70 10.77 19.46
C ARG A 327 -4.63 9.34 20.01
N PHE A 328 -5.26 8.37 19.36
CA PHE A 328 -5.18 6.97 19.75
C PHE A 328 -3.75 6.43 19.64
N GLY A 329 -3.26 5.79 20.70
CA GLY A 329 -1.94 5.18 20.73
C GLY A 329 -0.76 6.17 20.69
N ARG A 330 -1.00 7.44 21.04
CA ARG A 330 0.04 8.48 21.14
C ARG A 330 0.15 8.97 22.58
N ASP A 331 1.33 8.81 23.15
CA ASP A 331 1.63 9.30 24.51
C ASP A 331 1.96 10.79 24.53
N GLU A 332 2.31 11.38 23.38
CA GLU A 332 2.67 12.78 23.27
C GLU A 332 1.44 13.68 23.23
N LYS A 333 1.42 14.66 24.12
CA LYS A 333 0.49 15.79 24.06
C LYS A 333 0.98 16.75 22.98
N ARG A 334 0.49 16.56 21.74
CA ARG A 334 0.78 17.51 20.67
C ARG A 334 -0.10 18.74 20.83
N GLU A 335 0.53 19.91 20.86
CA GLU A 335 -0.15 21.20 20.91
C GLU A 335 -0.40 21.70 19.47
N TYR A 336 -1.62 21.57 18.98
CA TYR A 336 -2.00 22.03 17.63
C TYR A 336 -2.21 23.53 17.54
N VAL A 337 -2.55 24.17 18.64
CA VAL A 337 -2.69 25.63 18.80
C VAL A 337 -2.22 25.98 20.19
N LYS A 338 -1.33 26.96 20.31
CA LYS A 338 -0.72 27.37 21.57
C LYS A 338 -1.77 27.65 22.66
N GLY A 339 -1.59 26.99 23.82
CA GLY A 339 -2.43 27.17 25.00
C GLY A 339 -3.84 26.56 24.89
N LYS A 340 -4.14 25.74 23.85
CA LYS A 340 -5.43 25.06 23.71
C LYS A 340 -5.29 23.55 23.89
N GLU A 341 -5.93 23.01 24.91
CA GLU A 341 -6.05 21.56 25.09
C GLU A 341 -7.11 20.99 24.16
N ILE A 342 -6.80 19.86 23.51
CA ILE A 342 -7.70 19.13 22.63
C ILE A 342 -8.19 17.89 23.38
N ALA A 343 -9.49 17.82 23.64
CA ALA A 343 -10.10 16.71 24.37
C ALA A 343 -10.61 15.58 23.44
N THR A 344 -10.92 15.89 22.16
CA THR A 344 -11.47 14.91 21.21
C THR A 344 -10.42 13.88 20.74
N PRO A 345 -10.85 12.66 20.35
CA PRO A 345 -9.95 11.64 19.84
C PRO A 345 -9.26 12.02 18.52
N PHE A 346 -9.84 12.93 17.74
CA PHE A 346 -9.28 13.39 16.48
C PHE A 346 -9.15 14.90 16.43
N VAL A 347 -8.22 15.33 15.55
CA VAL A 347 -8.02 16.73 15.18
C VAL A 347 -8.04 16.82 13.66
N THR A 348 -8.69 17.84 13.13
CA THR A 348 -8.59 18.23 11.72
C THR A 348 -8.17 19.69 11.62
N VAL A 349 -7.33 20.00 10.63
CA VAL A 349 -6.69 21.31 10.44
C VAL A 349 -6.95 21.81 9.00
N PRO A 350 -8.18 22.18 8.65
CA PRO A 350 -8.56 22.56 7.29
C PRO A 350 -7.63 23.64 6.74
N GLY A 351 -7.18 23.45 5.49
CA GLY A 351 -6.31 24.40 4.80
C GLY A 351 -4.83 24.36 5.18
N LEU A 352 -4.44 23.63 6.24
CA LEU A 352 -3.03 23.55 6.65
C LEU A 352 -2.19 22.69 5.69
N LEU A 353 -2.80 21.75 4.99
CA LEU A 353 -2.10 20.84 4.08
C LEU A 353 -2.59 20.99 2.64
N THR A 354 -1.69 20.76 1.71
CA THR A 354 -1.99 20.58 0.28
C THR A 354 -1.38 19.26 -0.18
N THR A 355 -2.13 18.48 -0.95
CA THR A 355 -1.69 17.20 -1.51
C THR A 355 -1.78 17.18 -3.03
N GLU A 356 -0.84 16.48 -3.66
CA GLU A 356 -0.78 16.28 -5.11
C GLU A 356 -0.11 14.96 -5.43
N CYS A 357 -0.70 14.15 -6.33
CA CYS A 357 0.03 13.01 -6.89
C CYS A 357 1.07 13.51 -7.89
N VAL A 358 2.32 13.10 -7.70
CA VAL A 358 3.44 13.43 -8.60
C VAL A 358 4.16 12.16 -9.03
N SER A 359 4.73 12.19 -10.24
CA SER A 359 5.59 11.13 -10.76
C SER A 359 6.94 11.73 -11.09
N GLU A 360 7.98 11.30 -10.37
CA GLU A 360 9.34 11.81 -10.48
C GLU A 360 10.31 10.61 -10.58
N GLY A 361 10.98 10.45 -11.70
CA GLY A 361 11.87 9.31 -11.96
C GLY A 361 11.12 7.98 -11.95
N ASN A 362 11.41 7.11 -10.98
CA ASN A 362 10.76 5.81 -10.77
C ASN A 362 9.75 5.84 -9.61
N HIS A 363 9.44 7.03 -9.09
CA HIS A 363 8.54 7.21 -7.96
C HIS A 363 7.23 7.86 -8.42
N SER A 364 6.11 7.37 -7.89
CA SER A 364 4.79 7.99 -7.99
C SER A 364 4.16 7.98 -6.61
N TYR A 365 3.92 9.17 -6.06
CA TYR A 365 3.55 9.34 -4.66
C TYR A 365 2.68 10.57 -4.41
N LEU A 366 1.99 10.58 -3.28
CA LEU A 366 1.23 11.72 -2.78
C LEU A 366 2.18 12.68 -2.08
N LYS A 367 2.52 13.78 -2.76
CA LYS A 367 3.33 14.86 -2.22
C LYS A 367 2.49 15.71 -1.27
N VAL A 368 3.00 15.95 -0.06
CA VAL A 368 2.33 16.69 1.00
C VAL A 368 3.11 17.96 1.33
N HIS A 369 2.46 19.10 1.19
CA HIS A 369 2.97 20.42 1.55
C HIS A 369 2.24 20.97 2.77
N ILE A 370 2.97 21.59 3.71
CA ILE A 370 2.41 22.30 4.85
C ILE A 370 2.26 23.77 4.50
N ASN A 371 1.04 24.29 4.49
CA ASN A 371 0.71 25.65 4.13
C ASN A 371 0.86 26.67 5.28
N ALA A 372 1.43 26.26 6.42
CA ALA A 372 1.61 27.14 7.56
C ALA A 372 2.55 28.30 7.25
N ASP A 373 2.23 29.49 7.76
CA ASP A 373 3.09 30.68 7.74
C ASP A 373 3.29 31.24 9.16
N ALA A 374 4.13 32.25 9.31
CA ALA A 374 4.44 32.86 10.62
C ALA A 374 3.22 33.48 11.33
N LYS A 375 2.10 33.70 10.63
CA LYS A 375 0.87 34.27 11.17
C LYS A 375 -0.16 33.18 11.50
N ASP A 376 0.06 31.94 11.05
CA ASP A 376 -0.82 30.83 11.36
C ASP A 376 -0.60 30.40 12.82
N PRO A 377 -1.62 30.52 13.69
CA PRO A 377 -1.48 30.14 15.11
C PRO A 377 -1.38 28.62 15.32
N ARG A 378 -1.59 27.81 14.26
CA ARG A 378 -1.39 26.37 14.26
C ARG A 378 0.10 26.10 14.06
N THR A 379 0.85 26.10 15.14
CA THR A 379 2.32 26.09 15.11
C THR A 379 2.94 24.72 14.99
N ASP A 380 2.20 23.66 15.36
CA ASP A 380 2.73 22.31 15.34
C ASP A 380 2.50 21.63 13.99
N ASP A 381 3.54 20.97 13.52
CA ASP A 381 3.45 20.08 12.37
C ASP A 381 2.54 18.88 12.74
N PRO A 382 1.37 18.68 12.07
CA PRO A 382 0.46 17.60 12.41
C PRO A 382 0.96 16.23 11.97
N LEU A 383 2.01 16.19 11.13
CA LEU A 383 2.54 14.97 10.53
C LEU A 383 3.51 14.25 11.47
N THR A 384 3.56 12.93 11.34
CA THR A 384 4.49 12.09 12.09
C THR A 384 5.38 11.35 11.09
N ASP A 385 6.69 11.56 11.21
CA ASP A 385 7.67 10.89 10.35
C ASP A 385 8.15 9.58 10.98
N VAL A 386 8.57 8.64 10.16
CA VAL A 386 9.49 7.60 10.57
C VAL A 386 10.88 8.25 10.62
N MET A 387 11.58 8.10 11.74
CA MET A 387 12.85 8.78 11.98
C MET A 387 14.02 7.83 11.78
N ALA A 388 15.05 8.26 11.05
CA ALA A 388 16.35 7.61 10.93
C ALA A 388 17.44 8.62 11.33
N GLN A 389 18.28 8.25 12.29
CA GLN A 389 19.39 9.10 12.79
C GLN A 389 18.95 10.54 13.16
N GLY A 390 17.77 10.67 13.76
CA GLY A 390 17.22 11.97 14.20
C GLY A 390 16.64 12.87 13.11
N LYS A 391 16.46 12.35 11.89
CA LYS A 391 15.84 13.03 10.75
C LYS A 391 14.71 12.21 10.15
N PRO A 392 13.74 12.84 9.46
CA PRO A 392 12.75 12.10 8.68
C PRO A 392 13.44 11.16 7.68
N ASP A 393 12.98 9.90 7.63
CA ASP A 393 13.53 8.86 6.78
C ASP A 393 12.90 8.92 5.38
N PRO A 394 13.64 9.32 4.33
CA PRO A 394 13.10 9.42 2.97
C PRO A 394 12.78 8.07 2.34
N SER A 395 13.18 6.95 2.96
CA SER A 395 12.80 5.61 2.50
C SER A 395 11.40 5.20 2.99
N TRP A 396 10.90 5.84 4.04
CA TRP A 396 9.58 5.59 4.63
C TRP A 396 8.56 6.70 4.36
N GLY A 397 9.02 7.95 4.20
CA GLY A 397 8.15 9.11 4.03
C GLY A 397 7.16 9.31 5.18
N LEU A 398 5.94 9.67 4.84
CA LEU A 398 4.84 9.89 5.78
C LEU A 398 3.99 8.64 6.02
N HIS A 399 4.58 7.45 5.89
CA HIS A 399 3.89 6.16 5.97
C HIS A 399 2.95 6.02 7.17
N LEU A 400 3.32 6.59 8.33
CA LEU A 400 2.47 6.56 9.53
C LEU A 400 1.21 7.42 9.42
N ASN A 401 1.12 8.28 8.39
CA ASN A 401 -0.01 9.19 8.18
C ASN A 401 -0.86 8.86 6.94
N ASP A 402 -0.42 7.93 6.09
CA ASP A 402 -1.08 7.67 4.78
C ASP A 402 -2.60 7.65 4.90
N THR A 403 -3.16 6.81 5.77
CA THR A 403 -4.61 6.70 5.95
C THR A 403 -5.23 7.98 6.53
N ASN A 404 -4.58 8.60 7.52
CA ASN A 404 -5.09 9.76 8.22
C ASN A 404 -5.11 11.03 7.36
N LEU A 405 -4.16 11.16 6.41
CA LEU A 405 -4.11 12.28 5.45
C LEU A 405 -5.36 12.35 4.58
N GLY A 406 -5.85 11.22 4.08
CA GLY A 406 -7.03 11.17 3.23
C GLY A 406 -8.31 10.73 3.94
N MET A 407 -8.33 10.59 5.26
CA MET A 407 -9.43 9.92 5.99
C MET A 407 -10.81 10.51 5.68
N GLY A 408 -10.97 11.84 5.75
CA GLY A 408 -12.25 12.47 5.48
C GLY A 408 -12.67 12.40 4.02
N ASP A 409 -11.70 12.48 3.10
CA ASP A 409 -11.96 12.30 1.67
C ASP A 409 -12.39 10.86 1.37
N LEU A 410 -11.74 9.86 2.00
CA LEU A 410 -12.13 8.45 1.87
C LEU A 410 -13.51 8.17 2.46
N VAL A 411 -13.90 8.84 3.56
CA VAL A 411 -15.27 8.79 4.10
C VAL A 411 -16.28 9.34 3.12
N ASP A 412 -16.00 10.50 2.50
CA ASP A 412 -16.86 11.09 1.47
C ASP A 412 -16.96 10.22 0.20
N ILE A 413 -15.85 9.57 -0.18
CA ILE A 413 -15.80 8.67 -1.34
C ILE A 413 -16.63 7.42 -1.06
N VAL A 414 -16.52 6.82 0.11
CA VAL A 414 -17.30 5.61 0.46
C VAL A 414 -18.80 5.89 0.48
N ASP A 415 -19.23 7.10 0.90
CA ASP A 415 -20.64 7.53 0.80
C ASP A 415 -21.11 7.54 -0.66
N LYS A 416 -20.33 8.20 -1.55
CA LYS A 416 -20.67 8.30 -2.98
C LYS A 416 -20.66 6.93 -3.66
N GLN A 417 -19.65 6.11 -3.37
CA GLN A 417 -19.56 4.75 -3.88
C GLN A 417 -20.69 3.85 -3.37
N GLY A 418 -21.08 3.97 -2.10
CA GLY A 418 -22.23 3.26 -1.54
C GLY A 418 -23.55 3.62 -2.22
N LYS A 419 -23.76 4.92 -2.53
CA LYS A 419 -24.91 5.39 -3.32
C LYS A 419 -24.88 4.88 -4.75
N ALA A 420 -23.72 4.92 -5.41
CA ALA A 420 -23.54 4.39 -6.75
C ALA A 420 -23.78 2.87 -6.80
N TRP A 421 -23.27 2.14 -5.82
CA TRP A 421 -23.51 0.71 -5.66
C TRP A 421 -25.00 0.38 -5.54
N LYS A 422 -25.70 1.03 -4.62
CA LYS A 422 -27.14 0.83 -4.42
C LYS A 422 -27.97 1.14 -5.67
N LYS A 423 -27.56 2.13 -6.45
CA LYS A 423 -28.21 2.46 -7.72
C LYS A 423 -28.00 1.37 -8.79
N ALA A 424 -26.84 0.76 -8.82
CA ALA A 424 -26.49 -0.29 -9.76
C ALA A 424 -27.05 -1.69 -9.35
N HIS A 425 -27.38 -1.85 -8.05
CA HIS A 425 -27.88 -3.10 -7.45
C HIS A 425 -29.16 -2.80 -6.62
N PRO A 426 -30.29 -2.50 -7.26
CA PRO A 426 -31.55 -2.06 -6.61
C PRO A 426 -32.22 -3.13 -5.74
#